data_5b141217dbd5ff46d03f67862746363f
#
_entry.id   5b141217dbd5ff46d03f67862746363f
#
_cell.length_a   1.000
_cell.length_b   1.000
_cell.length_c   1.000
_cell.angle_alpha   90.00
_cell.angle_beta   90.00
_cell.angle_gamma   90.00
#
_symmetry.space_group_name_H-M   'P 1'
#
loop_
_entity.id
_entity.type
_entity.pdbx_description
1 polymer ?
#
loop_
_entity_poly.entity_id
_entity_poly.type
_entity_poly.pdbx_seq_one_letter_code
_entity_poly.pdbx_strand_id
1 'polypeptide(L)'
;ALYGLSSFEEYSAFFWTGIVLLIVFVIHEGKSFHPLLPLYLFRNLTFSMSNLAALIQYSSTYAVSFLLSLYFQVILGLPPAVSGAILLVQPIIMAFLSPRAGDLSDKYGPRGIASIGLVLTALGLTAFALFPHIPVSGAAAFLVFIGLGAALFGAPNNSAIMGSVKKMHHGIASSILALSRNLGQALSMAVVTFIMTTETAKQPSYADGVVAALHASFVILAVL
;
A
#
# COMPACT_ATOMS: atom_id res chain seq x y z
N ALA A 1 5.08 -7.31 -27.83
CA ALA A 1 6.39 -7.12 -27.16
C ALA A 1 7.07 -5.81 -27.54
N LEU A 2 7.03 -5.37 -28.82
CA LEU A 2 7.67 -4.12 -29.28
C LEU A 2 6.97 -2.84 -28.81
N TYR A 3 5.65 -2.86 -28.58
CA TYR A 3 4.90 -1.70 -28.07
C TYR A 3 5.22 -1.31 -26.61
N GLY A 4 5.65 -2.27 -25.79
CA GLY A 4 6.04 -2.00 -24.39
C GLY A 4 7.40 -1.32 -24.25
N LEU A 5 8.32 -1.56 -25.20
CA LEU A 5 9.66 -0.94 -25.16
C LEU A 5 9.66 0.50 -25.70
N SER A 6 8.84 0.81 -26.70
CA SER A 6 8.70 2.18 -27.22
C SER A 6 8.01 3.13 -26.24
N SER A 7 7.05 2.63 -25.44
CA SER A 7 6.41 3.41 -24.38
C SER A 7 7.35 3.71 -23.20
N PHE A 8 8.34 2.89 -22.93
CA PHE A 8 9.28 3.12 -21.82
C PHE A 8 10.20 4.33 -22.08
N GLU A 9 10.64 4.55 -23.33
CA GLU A 9 11.43 5.74 -23.68
C GLU A 9 10.60 7.02 -23.62
N GLU A 10 9.34 6.99 -24.04
CA GLU A 10 8.44 8.14 -24.01
C GLU A 10 8.03 8.53 -22.56
N TYR A 11 7.84 7.55 -21.67
CA TYR A 11 7.54 7.78 -20.25
C TYR A 11 8.78 8.11 -19.41
N SER A 12 9.99 7.76 -19.84
CA SER A 12 11.21 8.07 -19.10
C SER A 12 11.44 9.59 -18.95
N ALA A 13 11.12 10.37 -19.97
CA ALA A 13 11.23 11.83 -19.93
C ALA A 13 10.30 12.44 -18.86
N PHE A 14 9.05 11.95 -18.76
CA PHE A 14 8.10 12.40 -17.73
C PHE A 14 8.55 12.01 -16.32
N PHE A 15 9.13 10.81 -16.16
CA PHE A 15 9.67 10.36 -14.88
C PHE A 15 10.83 11.24 -14.41
N TRP A 16 11.81 11.51 -15.27
CA TRP A 16 12.94 12.38 -14.93
C TRP A 16 12.51 13.82 -14.69
N THR A 17 11.58 14.33 -15.48
CA THR A 17 11.00 15.67 -15.27
C THR A 17 10.30 15.74 -13.92
N GLY A 18 9.54 14.72 -13.53
CA GLY A 18 8.91 14.63 -12.20
C GLY A 18 9.92 14.66 -11.05
N ILE A 19 11.03 13.92 -11.18
CA ILE A 19 12.11 13.93 -10.18
C ILE A 19 12.76 15.31 -10.08
N VAL A 20 13.07 15.95 -11.20
CA VAL A 20 13.66 17.28 -11.21
C VAL A 20 12.73 18.30 -10.55
N LEU A 21 11.44 18.28 -10.88
CA LEU A 21 10.45 19.16 -10.28
C LEU A 21 10.31 18.94 -8.77
N LEU A 22 10.36 17.68 -8.30
CA LEU A 22 10.36 17.35 -6.86
C LEU A 22 11.59 17.91 -6.15
N ILE A 23 12.77 17.76 -6.74
CA ILE A 23 14.02 18.30 -6.18
C ILE A 23 13.95 19.83 -6.11
N VAL A 24 13.51 20.49 -7.17
CA VAL A 24 13.33 21.95 -7.22
C VAL A 24 12.33 22.40 -6.16
N PHE A 25 11.21 21.68 -6.01
CA PHE A 25 10.20 21.96 -4.99
C PHE A 25 10.79 21.87 -3.58
N VAL A 26 11.50 20.77 -3.24
CA VAL A 26 12.11 20.60 -1.91
C VAL A 26 13.15 21.69 -1.62
N ILE A 27 13.97 22.07 -2.61
CA ILE A 27 14.95 23.15 -2.44
C ILE A 27 14.26 24.51 -2.24
N HIS A 28 13.21 24.77 -3.00
CA HIS A 28 12.43 26.01 -2.88
C HIS A 28 11.77 26.11 -1.51
N GLU A 29 11.15 25.01 -1.06
CA GLU A 29 10.44 24.91 0.22
C GLU A 29 11.40 25.10 1.41
N GLY A 30 12.62 24.55 1.30
CA GLY A 30 13.65 24.69 2.33
C GLY A 30 14.18 26.12 2.49
N LYS A 31 13.97 26.99 1.49
CA LYS A 31 14.42 28.40 1.47
C LYS A 31 13.26 29.40 1.68
N SER A 32 12.02 28.94 1.66
CA SER A 32 10.84 29.81 1.76
C SER A 32 10.64 30.34 3.18
N PHE A 33 10.30 31.63 3.30
CA PHE A 33 9.93 32.26 4.60
C PHE A 33 8.58 31.73 5.13
N HIS A 34 7.69 31.30 4.25
CA HIS A 34 6.38 30.72 4.59
C HIS A 34 6.21 29.38 3.86
N PRO A 35 6.90 28.32 4.33
CA PRO A 35 6.86 27.04 3.66
C PRO A 35 5.48 26.41 3.73
N LEU A 36 4.98 25.90 2.61
CA LEU A 36 3.77 25.07 2.55
C LEU A 36 4.01 23.74 3.25
N LEU A 37 5.24 23.22 3.16
CA LEU A 37 5.69 21.98 3.80
C LEU A 37 6.81 22.29 4.79
N PRO A 38 6.52 22.46 6.09
CA PRO A 38 7.55 22.76 7.09
C PRO A 38 8.41 21.52 7.33
N LEU A 39 9.54 21.45 6.63
CA LEU A 39 10.48 20.32 6.65
C LEU A 39 11.00 19.98 8.05
N TYR A 40 10.94 20.93 9.00
CA TYR A 40 11.32 20.66 10.39
C TYR A 40 10.41 19.62 11.09
N LEU A 41 9.18 19.40 10.61
CA LEU A 41 8.29 18.35 11.16
C LEU A 41 8.92 16.96 10.99
N PHE A 42 9.69 16.73 9.94
CA PHE A 42 10.41 15.49 9.71
C PHE A 42 11.58 15.25 10.68
N ARG A 43 11.98 16.26 11.46
CA ARG A 43 12.93 16.08 12.57
C ARG A 43 12.31 15.31 13.74
N ASN A 44 10.99 15.31 13.85
CA ASN A 44 10.30 14.47 14.82
C ASN A 44 10.29 13.03 14.31
N LEU A 45 11.00 12.15 15.03
CA LEU A 45 11.15 10.75 14.67
C LEU A 45 9.79 10.02 14.59
N THR A 46 8.88 10.31 15.51
CA THR A 46 7.53 9.71 15.49
C THR A 46 6.78 10.10 14.22
N PHE A 47 6.81 11.38 13.86
CA PHE A 47 6.18 11.88 12.64
C PHE A 47 6.74 11.21 11.38
N SER A 48 8.07 11.20 11.25
CA SER A 48 8.75 10.64 10.07
C SER A 48 8.54 9.14 9.94
N MET A 49 8.72 8.39 11.04
CA MET A 49 8.56 6.93 11.02
C MET A 49 7.10 6.53 10.78
N SER A 50 6.13 7.24 11.33
CA SER A 50 4.72 6.97 11.10
C SER A 50 4.29 7.25 9.64
N ASN A 51 4.80 8.30 9.01
CA ASN A 51 4.56 8.56 7.58
C ASN A 51 5.25 7.54 6.69
N LEU A 52 6.49 7.13 7.02
CA LEU A 52 7.20 6.06 6.31
C LEU A 52 6.46 4.72 6.44
N ALA A 53 6.01 4.38 7.64
CA ALA A 53 5.21 3.18 7.87
C ALA A 53 3.90 3.21 7.07
N ALA A 54 3.23 4.38 6.97
CA ALA A 54 2.06 4.52 6.12
C ALA A 54 2.39 4.30 4.63
N LEU A 55 3.47 4.89 4.13
CA LEU A 55 3.93 4.69 2.76
C LEU A 55 4.17 3.20 2.48
N ILE A 56 4.92 2.51 3.33
CA ILE A 56 5.20 1.07 3.20
C ILE A 56 3.91 0.25 3.25
N GLN A 57 3.06 0.47 4.25
CA GLN A 57 1.79 -0.26 4.39
C GLN A 57 0.91 -0.13 3.14
N TYR A 58 0.76 1.09 2.59
CA TYR A 58 -0.03 1.29 1.38
C TYR A 58 0.66 0.78 0.11
N SER A 59 2.00 0.79 0.07
CA SER A 59 2.77 0.14 -1.01
C SER A 59 2.57 -1.37 -1.02
N SER A 60 2.47 -2.00 0.15
CA SER A 60 2.32 -3.44 0.27
C SER A 60 0.88 -3.91 0.02
N THR A 61 -0.16 -3.12 0.35
CA THR A 61 -1.54 -3.62 0.41
C THR A 61 -2.44 -3.15 -0.74
N TYR A 62 -2.11 -2.04 -1.41
CA TYR A 62 -3.03 -1.45 -2.38
C TYR A 62 -3.29 -2.34 -3.60
N ALA A 63 -2.24 -2.94 -4.17
CA ALA A 63 -2.38 -3.79 -5.33
C ALA A 63 -2.99 -5.18 -5.04
N VAL A 64 -3.17 -5.56 -3.78
CA VAL A 64 -3.75 -6.87 -3.39
C VAL A 64 -5.12 -7.07 -4.02
N SER A 65 -5.98 -6.06 -3.97
CA SER A 65 -7.32 -6.13 -4.58
C SER A 65 -7.27 -6.32 -6.08
N PHE A 66 -6.34 -5.65 -6.76
CA PHE A 66 -6.13 -5.81 -8.19
C PHE A 66 -5.63 -7.22 -8.55
N LEU A 67 -4.61 -7.69 -7.85
CA LEU A 67 -4.03 -9.02 -8.07
C LEU A 67 -5.07 -10.12 -7.83
N LEU A 68 -5.82 -10.05 -6.73
CA LEU A 68 -6.85 -11.04 -6.42
C LEU A 68 -8.04 -10.96 -7.37
N SER A 69 -8.40 -9.76 -7.86
CA SER A 69 -9.43 -9.61 -8.87
C SER A 69 -9.06 -10.35 -10.15
N LEU A 70 -7.81 -10.23 -10.60
CA LEU A 70 -7.30 -10.99 -11.75
C LEU A 70 -7.30 -12.49 -11.47
N TYR A 71 -6.82 -12.92 -10.30
CA TYR A 71 -6.81 -14.32 -9.92
C TYR A 71 -8.20 -14.94 -9.94
N PHE A 72 -9.18 -14.30 -9.32
CA PHE A 72 -10.55 -14.80 -9.27
C PHE A 72 -11.21 -14.87 -10.64
N GLN A 73 -10.97 -13.88 -11.50
CA GLN A 73 -11.62 -13.81 -12.80
C GLN A 73 -10.89 -14.64 -13.85
N VAL A 74 -9.56 -14.60 -13.92
CA VAL A 74 -8.77 -15.26 -14.96
C VAL A 74 -8.47 -16.71 -14.62
N ILE A 75 -8.13 -17.02 -13.37
CA ILE A 75 -7.71 -18.36 -12.94
C ILE A 75 -8.90 -19.19 -12.46
N LEU A 76 -9.75 -18.61 -11.60
CA LEU A 76 -10.91 -19.34 -11.07
C LEU A 76 -12.17 -19.18 -11.91
N GLY A 77 -12.16 -18.33 -12.94
CA GLY A 77 -13.31 -18.11 -13.85
C GLY A 77 -14.55 -17.54 -13.15
N LEU A 78 -14.38 -16.84 -12.00
CA LEU A 78 -15.50 -16.30 -11.25
C LEU A 78 -16.07 -15.04 -11.93
N PRO A 79 -17.39 -14.83 -11.88
CA PRO A 79 -18.00 -13.59 -12.31
C PRO A 79 -17.46 -12.38 -11.56
N PRO A 80 -17.35 -11.19 -12.20
CA PRO A 80 -16.85 -9.97 -11.55
C PRO A 80 -17.60 -9.59 -10.27
N ALA A 81 -18.92 -9.83 -10.23
CA ALA A 81 -19.74 -9.55 -9.05
C ALA A 81 -19.34 -10.42 -7.84
N VAL A 82 -19.05 -11.71 -8.07
CA VAL A 82 -18.60 -12.63 -7.01
C VAL A 82 -17.20 -12.27 -6.55
N SER A 83 -16.30 -11.99 -7.49
CA SER A 83 -14.93 -11.53 -7.19
C SER A 83 -14.94 -10.25 -6.35
N GLY A 84 -15.77 -9.27 -6.72
CA GLY A 84 -15.95 -8.04 -5.95
C GLY A 84 -16.50 -8.30 -4.55
N ALA A 85 -17.48 -9.19 -4.40
CA ALA A 85 -18.04 -9.53 -3.08
C ALA A 85 -17.00 -10.18 -2.14
N ILE A 86 -16.10 -11.02 -2.66
CA ILE A 86 -15.01 -11.59 -1.86
C ILE A 86 -14.02 -10.50 -1.43
N LEU A 87 -13.67 -9.58 -2.30
CA LEU A 87 -12.75 -8.48 -2.00
C LEU A 87 -13.30 -7.50 -0.95
N LEU A 88 -14.63 -7.43 -0.75
CA LEU A 88 -15.25 -6.62 0.32
C LEU A 88 -14.91 -7.13 1.73
N VAL A 89 -14.43 -8.36 1.90
CA VAL A 89 -14.05 -8.91 3.21
C VAL A 89 -13.07 -7.98 3.92
N GLN A 90 -12.02 -7.54 3.25
CA GLN A 90 -10.99 -6.66 3.82
C GLN A 90 -11.55 -5.30 4.31
N PRO A 91 -12.23 -4.49 3.48
CA PRO A 91 -12.75 -3.19 3.92
C PRO A 91 -13.88 -3.32 4.96
N ILE A 92 -14.67 -4.38 4.93
CA ILE A 92 -15.70 -4.64 5.95
C ILE A 92 -15.03 -4.84 7.31
N ILE A 93 -14.04 -5.72 7.41
CA ILE A 93 -13.31 -5.96 8.66
C ILE A 93 -12.65 -4.68 9.14
N MET A 94 -12.01 -3.94 8.24
CA MET A 94 -11.39 -2.65 8.56
C MET A 94 -12.43 -1.67 9.14
N ALA A 95 -13.61 -1.54 8.52
CA ALA A 95 -14.65 -0.62 8.97
C ALA A 95 -15.17 -0.95 10.38
N PHE A 96 -15.39 -2.24 10.68
CA PHE A 96 -15.89 -2.67 11.99
C PHE A 96 -14.84 -2.61 13.10
N LEU A 97 -13.57 -2.79 12.79
CA LEU A 97 -12.51 -2.89 13.79
C LEU A 97 -11.74 -1.59 13.99
N SER A 98 -11.72 -0.66 13.03
CA SER A 98 -11.00 0.61 13.16
C SER A 98 -11.39 1.42 14.40
N PRO A 99 -12.67 1.53 14.81
CA PRO A 99 -13.02 2.23 16.05
C PRO A 99 -12.39 1.57 17.28
N ARG A 100 -12.46 0.24 17.38
CA ARG A 100 -11.85 -0.50 18.49
C ARG A 100 -10.33 -0.41 18.51
N ALA A 101 -9.71 -0.38 17.33
CA ALA A 101 -8.27 -0.16 17.19
C ALA A 101 -7.86 1.23 17.70
N GLY A 102 -8.70 2.25 17.47
CA GLY A 102 -8.56 3.58 18.05
C GLY A 102 -8.60 3.54 19.58
N ASP A 103 -9.64 2.96 20.17
CA ASP A 103 -9.80 2.82 21.62
C ASP A 103 -8.63 2.07 22.28
N LEU A 104 -8.13 1.00 21.62
CA LEU A 104 -6.94 0.27 22.09
C LEU A 104 -5.69 1.15 22.02
N SER A 105 -5.55 1.91 20.96
CA SER A 105 -4.44 2.85 20.78
C SER A 105 -4.41 3.92 21.87
N ASP A 106 -5.56 4.42 22.28
CA ASP A 106 -5.67 5.42 23.34
C ASP A 106 -5.29 4.83 24.72
N LYS A 107 -5.58 3.55 24.95
CA LYS A 107 -5.26 2.85 26.22
C LYS A 107 -3.80 2.38 26.31
N TYR A 108 -3.27 1.80 25.24
CA TYR A 108 -1.98 1.10 25.24
C TYR A 108 -0.87 1.83 24.48
N GLY A 109 -1.23 2.94 23.84
CA GLY A 109 -0.35 3.71 22.99
C GLY A 109 -0.35 3.24 21.52
N PRO A 110 -0.19 4.19 20.58
CA PRO A 110 -0.37 3.91 19.14
C PRO A 110 0.73 3.02 18.54
N ARG A 111 1.96 3.07 19.06
CA ARG A 111 3.10 2.35 18.50
C ARG A 111 2.92 0.84 18.54
N GLY A 112 2.55 0.28 19.69
CA GLY A 112 2.36 -1.16 19.87
C GLY A 112 1.26 -1.71 18.97
N ILE A 113 0.11 -1.04 18.96
CA ILE A 113 -1.06 -1.46 18.20
C ILE A 113 -0.78 -1.38 16.69
N ALA A 114 -0.17 -0.28 16.22
CA ALA A 114 0.22 -0.13 14.81
C ALA A 114 1.23 -1.20 14.37
N SER A 115 2.21 -1.54 15.22
CA SER A 115 3.18 -2.59 14.92
C SER A 115 2.53 -3.96 14.79
N ILE A 116 1.58 -4.30 15.68
CA ILE A 116 0.79 -5.54 15.56
C ILE A 116 0.02 -5.54 14.22
N GLY A 117 -0.56 -4.40 13.84
CA GLY A 117 -1.24 -4.25 12.56
C GLY A 117 -0.33 -4.55 11.35
N LEU A 118 0.89 -4.02 11.35
CA LEU A 118 1.88 -4.29 10.30
C LEU A 118 2.25 -5.79 10.24
N VAL A 119 2.49 -6.42 11.39
CA VAL A 119 2.80 -7.85 11.45
C VAL A 119 1.66 -8.70 10.91
N LEU A 120 0.41 -8.39 11.26
CA LEU A 120 -0.76 -9.12 10.73
C LEU A 120 -0.90 -8.94 9.22
N THR A 121 -0.65 -7.74 8.70
CA THR A 121 -0.63 -7.50 7.26
C THR A 121 0.45 -8.32 6.57
N ALA A 122 1.68 -8.30 7.11
CA ALA A 122 2.80 -9.07 6.59
C ALA A 122 2.51 -10.58 6.60
N LEU A 123 1.89 -11.12 7.66
CA LEU A 123 1.46 -12.51 7.72
C LEU A 123 0.42 -12.84 6.64
N GLY A 124 -0.58 -11.97 6.42
CA GLY A 124 -1.56 -12.14 5.36
C GLY A 124 -0.93 -12.14 3.96
N LEU A 125 0.00 -11.23 3.69
CA LEU A 125 0.73 -11.15 2.42
C LEU A 125 1.66 -12.35 2.23
N THR A 126 2.37 -12.78 3.27
CA THR A 126 3.23 -13.97 3.25
C THR A 126 2.40 -15.23 2.99
N ALA A 127 1.21 -15.33 3.55
CA ALA A 127 0.32 -16.45 3.26
C ALA A 127 -0.07 -16.49 1.77
N PHE A 128 -0.38 -15.36 1.14
CA PHE A 128 -0.59 -15.29 -0.30
C PHE A 128 0.66 -15.66 -1.12
N ALA A 129 1.85 -15.29 -0.64
CA ALA A 129 3.11 -15.62 -1.29
C ALA A 129 3.44 -17.12 -1.22
N LEU A 130 3.08 -17.81 -0.13
CA LEU A 130 3.38 -19.23 0.06
C LEU A 130 2.43 -20.17 -0.70
N PHE A 131 1.21 -19.73 -0.98
CA PHE A 131 0.18 -20.56 -1.61
C PHE A 131 -0.24 -19.98 -2.97
N PRO A 132 0.41 -20.35 -4.09
CA PRO A 132 0.08 -19.81 -5.42
C PRO A 132 -1.29 -20.26 -5.94
N HIS A 133 -1.82 -21.38 -5.44
CA HIS A 133 -3.14 -21.90 -5.80
C HIS A 133 -4.03 -21.92 -4.55
N ILE A 134 -4.85 -20.90 -4.37
CA ILE A 134 -5.64 -20.69 -3.17
C ILE A 134 -7.12 -20.85 -3.50
N PRO A 135 -7.87 -21.71 -2.78
CA PRO A 135 -9.32 -21.73 -2.88
C PRO A 135 -9.92 -20.42 -2.38
N VAL A 136 -11.14 -20.10 -2.82
CA VAL A 136 -11.83 -18.86 -2.44
C VAL A 136 -11.91 -18.67 -0.91
N SER A 137 -12.15 -19.75 -0.16
CA SER A 137 -12.19 -19.71 1.31
C SER A 137 -10.85 -19.35 1.93
N GLY A 138 -9.74 -19.85 1.37
CA GLY A 138 -8.39 -19.49 1.78
C GLY A 138 -8.06 -18.04 1.50
N ALA A 139 -8.41 -17.56 0.31
CA ALA A 139 -8.23 -16.15 -0.06
C ALA A 139 -9.02 -15.22 0.87
N ALA A 140 -10.27 -15.58 1.19
CA ALA A 140 -11.08 -14.82 2.15
C ALA A 140 -10.44 -14.79 3.54
N ALA A 141 -9.91 -15.94 4.02
CA ALA A 141 -9.20 -16.00 5.31
C ALA A 141 -7.96 -15.09 5.34
N PHE A 142 -7.16 -15.07 4.27
CA PHE A 142 -5.98 -14.19 4.20
C PHE A 142 -6.36 -12.71 4.11
N LEU A 143 -7.46 -12.38 3.41
CA LEU A 143 -8.03 -11.02 3.41
C LEU A 143 -8.50 -10.58 4.79
N VAL A 144 -8.96 -11.52 5.67
CA VAL A 144 -9.26 -11.22 7.08
C VAL A 144 -8.00 -10.71 7.79
N PHE A 145 -6.85 -11.41 7.65
CA PHE A 145 -5.60 -10.97 8.28
C PHE A 145 -5.15 -9.60 7.79
N ILE A 146 -5.24 -9.34 6.48
CA ILE A 146 -4.89 -8.03 5.92
C ILE A 146 -5.86 -6.95 6.42
N GLY A 147 -7.16 -7.25 6.49
CA GLY A 147 -8.18 -6.32 7.00
C GLY A 147 -7.99 -5.99 8.49
N LEU A 148 -7.69 -6.99 9.32
CA LEU A 148 -7.32 -6.84 10.73
C LEU A 148 -6.05 -5.97 10.86
N GLY A 149 -5.02 -6.28 10.08
CA GLY A 149 -3.79 -5.53 10.05
C GLY A 149 -4.00 -4.07 9.68
N ALA A 150 -4.77 -3.82 8.62
CA ALA A 150 -5.09 -2.47 8.17
C ALA A 150 -5.90 -1.67 9.20
N ALA A 151 -6.84 -2.32 9.92
CA ALA A 151 -7.60 -1.69 10.98
C ALA A 151 -6.72 -1.30 12.18
N LEU A 152 -5.87 -2.24 12.64
CA LEU A 152 -4.96 -2.02 13.78
C LEU A 152 -3.81 -1.07 13.44
N PHE A 153 -3.50 -0.87 12.17
CA PHE A 153 -2.50 0.10 11.74
C PHE A 153 -3.09 1.50 11.52
N GLY A 154 -4.19 1.61 10.78
CA GLY A 154 -4.66 2.88 10.22
C GLY A 154 -5.02 3.94 11.26
N ALA A 155 -5.91 3.62 12.20
CA ALA A 155 -6.37 4.55 13.24
C ALA A 155 -5.24 4.90 14.23
N PRO A 156 -4.48 3.94 14.80
CA PRO A 156 -3.36 4.23 15.68
C PRO A 156 -2.24 5.04 15.03
N ASN A 157 -1.88 4.73 13.79
CA ASN A 157 -0.84 5.48 13.07
C ASN A 157 -1.26 6.93 12.81
N ASN A 158 -2.54 7.15 12.47
CA ASN A 158 -3.07 8.49 12.32
C ASN A 158 -3.00 9.28 13.64
N SER A 159 -3.40 8.66 14.77
CA SER A 159 -3.28 9.24 16.10
C SER A 159 -1.83 9.57 16.47
N ALA A 160 -0.87 8.68 16.14
CA ALA A 160 0.56 8.92 16.35
C ALA A 160 1.07 10.14 15.59
N ILE A 161 0.69 10.28 14.31
CA ILE A 161 1.06 11.42 13.47
C ILE A 161 0.48 12.71 14.06
N MET A 162 -0.83 12.74 14.35
CA MET A 162 -1.49 13.95 14.88
C MET A 162 -0.96 14.33 16.27
N GLY A 163 -0.72 13.35 17.14
CA GLY A 163 -0.14 13.57 18.46
C GLY A 163 1.32 14.01 18.47
N SER A 164 2.05 13.81 17.36
CA SER A 164 3.46 14.18 17.23
C SER A 164 3.69 15.64 16.84
N VAL A 165 2.64 16.36 16.44
CA VAL A 165 2.72 17.76 15.98
C VAL A 165 1.80 18.68 16.78
N LYS A 166 2.10 19.98 16.78
CA LYS A 166 1.24 20.98 17.40
C LYS A 166 -0.09 21.09 16.64
N LYS A 167 -1.19 21.43 17.33
CA LYS A 167 -2.54 21.55 16.74
C LYS A 167 -2.59 22.43 15.50
N MET A 168 -1.82 23.52 15.46
CA MET A 168 -1.74 24.43 14.32
C MET A 168 -1.19 23.75 13.04
N HIS A 169 -0.50 22.62 13.15
CA HIS A 169 0.09 21.87 12.02
C HIS A 169 -0.71 20.61 11.66
N HIS A 170 -1.87 20.36 12.29
CA HIS A 170 -2.66 19.15 12.00
C HIS A 170 -3.10 19.09 10.55
N GLY A 171 -3.47 20.21 9.91
CA GLY A 171 -3.82 20.26 8.49
C GLY A 171 -2.66 19.81 7.60
N ILE A 172 -1.46 20.33 7.86
CA ILE A 172 -0.25 19.96 7.13
C ILE A 172 0.10 18.48 7.38
N ALA A 173 0.02 18.02 8.62
CA ALA A 173 0.28 16.63 8.96
C ALA A 173 -0.67 15.66 8.25
N SER A 174 -1.97 16.01 8.17
CA SER A 174 -2.96 15.25 7.40
C SER A 174 -2.63 15.21 5.91
N SER A 175 -2.19 16.33 5.34
CA SER A 175 -1.82 16.40 3.92
C SER A 175 -0.57 15.55 3.62
N ILE A 176 0.42 15.55 4.51
CA ILE A 176 1.62 14.72 4.37
C ILE A 176 1.26 13.24 4.46
N LEU A 177 0.39 12.86 5.40
CA LEU A 177 -0.09 11.48 5.50
C LEU A 177 -0.86 11.06 4.24
N ALA A 178 -1.73 11.93 3.71
CA ALA A 178 -2.45 11.65 2.46
C ALA A 178 -1.48 11.49 1.28
N LEU A 179 -0.44 12.32 1.22
CA LEU A 179 0.63 12.20 0.22
C LEU A 179 1.37 10.86 0.35
N SER A 180 1.77 10.47 1.56
CA SER A 180 2.42 9.18 1.82
C SER A 180 1.56 8.00 1.40
N ARG A 181 0.25 8.04 1.66
CA ARG A 181 -0.71 7.03 1.18
C ARG A 181 -0.76 6.97 -0.35
N ASN A 182 -0.95 8.10 -1.01
CA ASN A 182 -1.06 8.16 -2.47
C ASN A 182 0.23 7.71 -3.16
N LEU A 183 1.39 8.11 -2.64
CA LEU A 183 2.69 7.64 -3.13
C LEU A 183 2.84 6.12 -2.93
N GLY A 184 2.47 5.60 -1.76
CA GLY A 184 2.46 4.16 -1.51
C GLY A 184 1.57 3.39 -2.50
N GLN A 185 0.36 3.88 -2.73
CA GLN A 185 -0.57 3.28 -3.71
C GLN A 185 0.00 3.31 -5.13
N ALA A 186 0.58 4.43 -5.55
CA ALA A 186 1.20 4.56 -6.87
C ALA A 186 2.39 3.61 -7.03
N LEU A 187 3.26 3.51 -6.02
CA LEU A 187 4.38 2.57 -5.99
C LEU A 187 3.91 1.11 -6.06
N SER A 188 2.87 0.76 -5.28
CA SER A 188 2.26 -0.57 -5.32
C SER A 188 1.84 -0.98 -6.73
N MET A 189 1.08 -0.10 -7.41
CA MET A 189 0.62 -0.38 -8.77
C MET A 189 1.76 -0.40 -9.77
N ALA A 190 2.75 0.49 -9.65
CA ALA A 190 3.91 0.52 -10.54
C ALA A 190 4.71 -0.79 -10.46
N VAL A 191 5.02 -1.26 -9.24
CA VAL A 191 5.74 -2.50 -9.01
C VAL A 191 4.96 -3.69 -9.55
N VAL A 192 3.68 -3.81 -9.24
CA VAL A 192 2.84 -4.93 -9.68
C VAL A 192 2.66 -4.92 -11.20
N THR A 193 2.44 -3.76 -11.82
CA THR A 193 2.32 -3.67 -13.28
C THR A 193 3.63 -4.08 -13.96
N PHE A 194 4.77 -3.66 -13.44
CA PHE A 194 6.08 -4.07 -13.96
C PHE A 194 6.28 -5.59 -13.87
N ILE A 195 5.94 -6.20 -12.72
CA ILE A 195 6.02 -7.66 -12.54
C ILE A 195 5.06 -8.37 -13.49
N MET A 196 3.82 -7.89 -13.59
CA MET A 196 2.82 -8.47 -14.49
C MET A 196 3.30 -8.47 -15.95
N THR A 197 3.83 -7.36 -16.43
CA THR A 197 4.33 -7.27 -17.81
C THR A 197 5.53 -8.18 -18.08
N THR A 198 6.44 -8.29 -17.10
CA THR A 198 7.64 -9.12 -17.25
C THR A 198 7.33 -10.61 -17.15
N GLU A 199 6.50 -11.03 -16.21
CA GLU A 199 6.18 -12.45 -16.01
C GLU A 199 5.22 -12.98 -17.10
N THR A 200 4.21 -12.21 -17.52
CA THR A 200 3.32 -12.63 -18.61
C THR A 200 4.06 -12.76 -19.95
N ALA A 201 5.11 -11.96 -20.18
CA ALA A 201 5.93 -12.07 -21.38
C ALA A 201 6.81 -13.33 -21.42
N LYS A 202 7.12 -13.94 -20.28
CA LYS A 202 7.97 -15.14 -20.17
C LYS A 202 7.19 -16.45 -20.34
N GLN A 203 5.88 -16.44 -20.11
CA GLN A 203 5.06 -17.66 -20.09
C GLN A 203 4.33 -17.89 -21.40
N PRO A 204 4.14 -19.15 -21.80
CA PRO A 204 3.44 -19.50 -23.05
C PRO A 204 1.93 -19.24 -22.98
N SER A 205 1.35 -19.25 -21.76
CA SER A 205 -0.06 -18.99 -21.51
C SER A 205 -0.22 -17.72 -20.65
N TYR A 206 -1.22 -16.92 -20.98
CA TYR A 206 -1.56 -15.73 -20.16
C TYR A 206 -1.93 -16.10 -18.71
N ALA A 207 -2.65 -17.22 -18.53
CA ALA A 207 -3.05 -17.71 -17.21
C ALA A 207 -1.82 -18.07 -16.34
N ASP A 208 -0.85 -18.81 -16.92
CA ASP A 208 0.39 -19.16 -16.20
C ASP A 208 1.22 -17.92 -15.87
N GLY A 209 1.25 -16.95 -16.79
CA GLY A 209 1.89 -15.65 -16.56
C GLY A 209 1.25 -14.88 -15.41
N VAL A 210 -0.06 -14.89 -15.32
CA VAL A 210 -0.79 -14.25 -14.21
C VAL A 210 -0.46 -14.93 -12.88
N VAL A 211 -0.42 -16.26 -12.80
CA VAL A 211 -0.06 -16.99 -11.56
C VAL A 211 1.37 -16.68 -11.14
N ALA A 212 2.33 -16.71 -12.07
CA ALA A 212 3.72 -16.38 -11.80
C ALA A 212 3.88 -14.94 -11.30
N ALA A 213 3.20 -13.99 -11.96
CA ALA A 213 3.22 -12.58 -11.58
C ALA A 213 2.57 -12.33 -10.21
N LEU A 214 1.48 -13.02 -9.91
CA LEU A 214 0.84 -12.98 -8.58
C LEU A 214 1.81 -13.42 -7.50
N HIS A 215 2.43 -14.59 -7.67
CA HIS A 215 3.37 -15.12 -6.70
C HIS A 215 4.56 -14.16 -6.49
N ALA A 216 5.20 -13.70 -7.56
CA ALA A 216 6.30 -12.75 -7.49
C ALA A 216 5.89 -11.43 -6.82
N SER A 217 4.70 -10.92 -7.14
CA SER A 217 4.17 -9.70 -6.54
C SER A 217 3.93 -9.86 -5.04
N PHE A 218 3.29 -10.95 -4.60
CA PHE A 218 3.05 -11.17 -3.17
C PHE A 218 4.34 -11.40 -2.38
N VAL A 219 5.35 -12.06 -2.95
CA VAL A 219 6.68 -12.18 -2.31
C VAL A 219 7.29 -10.79 -2.09
N ILE A 220 7.29 -9.93 -3.09
CA ILE A 220 7.86 -8.58 -2.98
C ILE A 220 7.05 -7.73 -1.99
N LEU A 221 5.71 -7.76 -2.06
CA LEU A 221 4.83 -7.01 -1.17
C LEU A 221 4.92 -7.48 0.30
N ALA A 222 5.25 -8.75 0.54
CA ALA A 222 5.43 -9.30 1.87
C ALA A 222 6.78 -8.92 2.52
N VAL A 223 7.79 -8.62 1.69
CA VAL A 223 9.13 -8.21 2.17
C VAL A 223 9.19 -6.71 2.47
N LEU A 224 8.31 -5.90 1.85
CA LEU A 224 8.17 -4.46 2.14
C LEU A 224 7.55 -4.22 3.52
#